data_cdbb3dc72e5f8bfc69e915320e0b92dd
#
_entry.id   cdbb3dc72e5f8bfc69e915320e0b92dd
#
_cell.length_a   1.000
_cell.length_b   1.000
_cell.length_c   1.000
_cell.angle_alpha   90.00
_cell.angle_beta   90.00
_cell.angle_gamma   90.00
#
_symmetry.space_group_name_H-M   'P 1'
#
loop_
_entity.id
_entity.type
_entity.pdbx_description
1 polymer ?
#
loop_
_entity_poly.entity_id
_entity_poly.type
_entity_poly.pdbx_seq_one_letter_code
_entity_poly.pdbx_strand_id
1 'polypeptide(L)'
;KGTIRGSGEFVRSGFSKSHFPLELVQNADDEKATTILFEYDEQVGELRVFDDGRGFNQNGVIAVCQQGQSRKESDKQIGFMGIGFKSLFEVCDRVDVHSNGYHFGFDTADENGDSDQSSVPGFLRPEWTGEDAAPDGPSLASDRFEDGPTTTIVGHVSETDGIKTALETDNLSPSVFLFLDSLEQVLVRSVSGDVDRTLGGKRSTAFDDESVQRASEMYESKIETIATSDEADDNEKPPLPDQPVETRTLRHDGEAERYVLFRNVWKPDDVERPQFREDIDKSDLFVALRLEEVGRLCGSDGSIRVSPLFSYLPVNQYRDTNLDFVVHADFDLTLNRQDIRGESEWNERVVDELRRQVLRPVAQTIANHEVWYSQLEYIVPEQRGSEGLIHRGLLAEFVEEIESMSLLNVAGSPDEDADPGLVAPENAAIIADDVVELLAPATIYDETGIWPVTPEQHAVVNRIEAESDEIELTDILANLSADTLADREMDWFRRAFVRCAGFDPKTESVPAEEVLTEELTAGDTIRAAFTNEIIPIEGDG
;
A
#
# COMPACT_ATOMS: atom_id res chain seq x y z
N LYS A 1 -44.21 3.66 2.55
CA LYS A 1 -44.20 4.88 3.41
C LYS A 1 -43.21 4.77 4.61
N GLY A 2 -42.82 3.57 5.05
CA GLY A 2 -41.80 3.36 6.09
C GLY A 2 -40.38 3.49 5.58
N THR A 3 -40.13 3.15 4.31
CA THR A 3 -38.80 3.11 3.68
C THR A 3 -38.21 4.52 3.45
N ILE A 4 -39.03 5.53 3.18
CA ILE A 4 -38.57 6.89 2.87
C ILE A 4 -38.16 7.69 4.12
N ARG A 5 -38.82 7.47 5.27
CA ARG A 5 -38.46 8.12 6.55
C ARG A 5 -37.16 7.56 7.13
N GLY A 6 -36.87 6.27 6.95
CA GLY A 6 -35.60 5.66 7.33
C GLY A 6 -34.41 6.13 6.51
N SER A 7 -34.66 6.62 5.29
CA SER A 7 -33.60 7.05 4.36
C SER A 7 -32.94 8.36 4.76
N GLY A 8 -33.68 9.32 5.33
CA GLY A 8 -33.14 10.62 5.76
C GLY A 8 -32.27 10.49 7.02
N GLU A 9 -32.72 9.72 8.01
CA GLU A 9 -31.89 9.38 9.18
C GLU A 9 -30.71 8.51 8.80
N PHE A 10 -30.86 7.64 7.82
CA PHE A 10 -29.80 6.77 7.31
C PHE A 10 -28.68 7.55 6.61
N VAL A 11 -29.02 8.54 5.78
CA VAL A 11 -28.02 9.43 5.14
C VAL A 11 -27.30 10.26 6.20
N ARG A 12 -27.99 10.82 7.19
CA ARG A 12 -27.39 11.62 8.26
C ARG A 12 -26.56 10.82 9.28
N SER A 13 -26.86 9.55 9.50
CA SER A 13 -26.14 8.71 10.47
C SER A 13 -25.01 7.88 9.88
N GLY A 14 -24.90 7.81 8.57
CA GLY A 14 -23.97 6.92 7.86
C GLY A 14 -22.61 7.52 7.53
N PHE A 15 -22.47 8.85 7.54
CA PHE A 15 -21.23 9.52 7.15
C PHE A 15 -20.60 10.28 8.30
N SER A 16 -19.26 10.29 8.35
CA SER A 16 -18.53 11.20 9.23
C SER A 16 -18.42 12.57 8.58
N LYS A 17 -18.59 13.65 9.35
CA LYS A 17 -18.44 15.04 8.88
C LYS A 17 -17.11 15.31 8.18
N SER A 18 -16.12 14.47 8.36
CA SER A 18 -14.77 14.60 7.76
C SER A 18 -14.63 13.97 6.37
N HIS A 19 -15.65 13.27 5.84
CA HIS A 19 -15.51 12.52 4.58
C HIS A 19 -15.93 13.27 3.31
N PHE A 20 -16.72 14.34 3.42
CA PHE A 20 -17.22 15.04 2.23
C PHE A 20 -16.12 15.55 1.29
N PRO A 21 -14.92 16.01 1.76
CA PRO A 21 -13.90 16.48 0.83
C PRO A 21 -13.39 15.36 -0.07
N LEU A 22 -13.20 14.15 0.48
CA LEU A 22 -12.74 12.99 -0.27
C LEU A 22 -13.74 12.57 -1.35
N GLU A 23 -15.03 12.59 -1.03
CA GLU A 23 -16.10 12.29 -1.99
C GLU A 23 -16.16 13.34 -3.13
N LEU A 24 -15.92 14.61 -2.83
CA LEU A 24 -15.88 15.65 -3.86
C LEU A 24 -14.62 15.56 -4.72
N VAL A 25 -13.46 15.24 -4.12
CA VAL A 25 -12.22 14.94 -4.84
C VAL A 25 -12.41 13.78 -5.79
N GLN A 26 -13.04 12.70 -5.33
CA GLN A 26 -13.36 11.54 -6.16
C GLN A 26 -14.32 11.89 -7.32
N ASN A 27 -15.37 12.66 -7.04
CA ASN A 27 -16.31 13.10 -8.09
C ASN A 27 -15.62 13.98 -9.14
N ALA A 28 -14.72 14.88 -8.73
CA ALA A 28 -13.95 15.71 -9.64
C ALA A 28 -13.02 14.85 -10.54
N ASP A 29 -12.33 13.86 -9.95
CA ASP A 29 -11.49 12.91 -10.69
C ASP A 29 -12.29 12.10 -11.72
N ASP A 30 -13.46 11.58 -11.35
CA ASP A 30 -14.40 10.88 -12.24
C ASP A 30 -14.83 11.75 -13.43
N GLU A 31 -15.06 13.03 -13.19
CA GLU A 31 -15.40 14.01 -14.22
C GLU A 31 -14.17 14.60 -14.93
N LYS A 32 -12.98 13.97 -14.72
CA LYS A 32 -11.72 14.30 -15.39
C LYS A 32 -11.22 15.71 -15.10
N ALA A 33 -11.52 16.22 -13.91
CA ALA A 33 -10.91 17.44 -13.42
C ALA A 33 -9.40 17.25 -13.23
N THR A 34 -8.63 18.29 -13.46
CA THR A 34 -7.21 18.37 -13.13
C THR A 34 -7.00 19.12 -11.82
N THR A 35 -7.92 19.98 -11.47
CA THR A 35 -7.83 20.84 -10.29
C THR A 35 -9.18 20.94 -9.58
N ILE A 36 -9.15 20.85 -8.26
CA ILE A 36 -10.27 21.19 -7.38
C ILE A 36 -9.83 22.19 -6.32
N LEU A 37 -10.66 23.20 -6.05
CA LEU A 37 -10.42 24.22 -5.04
C LEU A 37 -11.55 24.22 -4.01
N PHE A 38 -11.19 24.07 -2.74
CA PHE A 38 -12.06 24.30 -1.58
C PHE A 38 -11.78 25.70 -1.02
N GLU A 39 -12.76 26.58 -1.09
CA GLU A 39 -12.72 27.92 -0.49
C GLU A 39 -13.79 28.01 0.58
N TYR A 40 -13.43 28.39 1.81
CA TYR A 40 -14.39 28.51 2.90
C TYR A 40 -14.33 29.89 3.56
N ASP A 41 -15.51 30.40 3.90
CA ASP A 41 -15.70 31.69 4.59
C ASP A 41 -16.35 31.45 5.95
N GLU A 42 -15.55 31.57 7.02
CA GLU A 42 -16.02 31.39 8.39
C GLU A 42 -16.97 32.53 8.85
N GLN A 43 -16.88 33.72 8.25
CA GLN A 43 -17.69 34.87 8.64
C GLN A 43 -19.11 34.76 8.09
N VAL A 44 -19.25 34.22 6.90
CA VAL A 44 -20.55 34.08 6.22
C VAL A 44 -21.13 32.69 6.43
N GLY A 45 -20.32 31.69 6.80
CA GLY A 45 -20.72 30.31 6.90
C GLY A 45 -20.93 29.67 5.53
N GLU A 46 -19.98 29.84 4.62
CA GLU A 46 -20.08 29.39 3.24
C GLU A 46 -18.86 28.55 2.84
N LEU A 47 -19.11 27.42 2.20
CA LEU A 47 -18.13 26.58 1.53
C LEU A 47 -18.36 26.67 0.03
N ARG A 48 -17.32 27.03 -0.73
CA ARG A 48 -17.35 27.01 -2.19
C ARG A 48 -16.37 25.96 -2.69
N VAL A 49 -16.81 25.12 -3.61
CA VAL A 49 -15.97 24.12 -4.25
C VAL A 49 -16.03 24.33 -5.75
N PHE A 50 -14.85 24.43 -6.36
CA PHE A 50 -14.69 24.67 -7.79
C PHE A 50 -13.88 23.56 -8.42
N ASP A 51 -14.27 23.06 -9.58
CA ASP A 51 -13.47 22.13 -10.38
C ASP A 51 -13.53 22.48 -11.87
N ASP A 52 -12.54 21.98 -12.63
CA ASP A 52 -12.38 22.14 -14.07
C ASP A 52 -12.77 20.87 -14.86
N GLY A 53 -13.51 19.95 -14.25
CA GLY A 53 -13.95 18.72 -14.87
C GLY A 53 -14.96 18.93 -16.01
N ARG A 54 -15.50 17.84 -16.56
CA ARG A 54 -16.52 17.90 -17.64
C ARG A 54 -17.84 18.55 -17.20
N GLY A 55 -18.08 18.59 -15.89
CA GLY A 55 -19.28 19.15 -15.31
C GLY A 55 -20.55 18.32 -15.52
N PHE A 56 -21.67 18.83 -15.00
CA PHE A 56 -22.95 18.13 -15.07
C PHE A 56 -23.54 18.13 -16.48
N ASN A 57 -24.05 16.99 -16.88
CA ASN A 57 -24.96 16.81 -17.99
C ASN A 57 -26.36 16.40 -17.46
N GLN A 58 -27.34 16.23 -18.35
CA GLN A 58 -28.70 15.87 -17.95
C GLN A 58 -28.75 14.57 -17.11
N ASN A 59 -27.93 13.57 -17.45
CA ASN A 59 -27.89 12.31 -16.70
C ASN A 59 -27.28 12.48 -15.32
N GLY A 60 -26.24 13.32 -15.21
CA GLY A 60 -25.62 13.67 -13.92
C GLY A 60 -26.60 14.38 -12.99
N VAL A 61 -27.36 15.36 -13.50
CA VAL A 61 -28.41 16.04 -12.72
C VAL A 61 -29.47 15.04 -12.23
N ILE A 62 -29.92 14.13 -13.10
CA ILE A 62 -30.89 13.10 -12.73
C ILE A 62 -30.29 12.15 -11.67
N ALA A 63 -29.03 11.76 -11.79
CA ALA A 63 -28.36 10.85 -10.87
C ALA A 63 -28.22 11.44 -9.46
N VAL A 64 -27.89 12.74 -9.35
CA VAL A 64 -27.82 13.44 -8.06
C VAL A 64 -29.18 13.50 -7.34
N CYS A 65 -30.29 13.59 -8.12
CA CYS A 65 -31.66 13.61 -7.57
C CYS A 65 -32.19 12.22 -7.21
N GLN A 66 -31.50 11.14 -7.57
CA GLN A 66 -31.93 9.76 -7.29
C GLN A 66 -31.11 9.17 -6.15
N GLN A 67 -31.75 8.44 -5.25
CA GLN A 67 -31.09 7.75 -4.17
C GLN A 67 -30.63 6.35 -4.65
N GLY A 68 -29.34 6.04 -4.49
CA GLY A 68 -28.82 4.70 -4.77
C GLY A 68 -28.81 4.28 -6.25
N GLN A 69 -28.95 5.21 -7.17
CA GLN A 69 -28.85 4.94 -8.60
C GLN A 69 -27.77 5.85 -9.21
N SER A 70 -26.55 5.36 -9.28
CA SER A 70 -25.54 5.93 -10.15
C SER A 70 -25.72 5.34 -11.55
N ARG A 71 -25.79 6.19 -12.59
CA ARG A 71 -25.73 5.77 -13.99
C ARG A 71 -24.32 5.93 -14.56
N LYS A 72 -23.33 5.97 -13.69
CA LYS A 72 -21.93 5.98 -14.11
C LYS A 72 -21.63 4.62 -14.75
N GLU A 73 -21.01 4.63 -15.93
CA GLU A 73 -20.49 3.41 -16.55
C GLU A 73 -19.38 2.87 -15.63
N SER A 74 -19.60 1.71 -15.03
CA SER A 74 -18.86 1.16 -13.90
C SER A 74 -17.36 0.93 -14.16
N ASP A 75 -17.00 0.68 -15.39
CA ASP A 75 -15.63 0.28 -15.77
C ASP A 75 -14.56 1.35 -15.56
N LYS A 76 -14.94 2.60 -15.24
CA LYS A 76 -13.99 3.72 -15.19
C LYS A 76 -14.33 4.82 -14.18
N GLN A 77 -15.38 4.68 -13.39
CA GLN A 77 -15.81 5.75 -12.48
C GLN A 77 -15.88 5.26 -11.03
N ILE A 78 -15.18 5.98 -10.16
CA ILE A 78 -14.95 5.63 -8.77
C ILE A 78 -16.22 5.83 -7.91
N GLY A 79 -17.02 6.87 -8.16
CA GLY A 79 -18.22 7.19 -7.40
C GLY A 79 -19.48 6.44 -7.85
N PHE A 80 -19.88 5.37 -7.17
CA PHE A 80 -20.95 4.50 -7.67
C PHE A 80 -22.31 4.61 -6.93
N MET A 81 -22.37 5.10 -5.71
CA MET A 81 -23.61 5.07 -4.93
C MET A 81 -24.56 6.27 -5.13
N GLY A 82 -24.15 7.33 -5.85
CA GLY A 82 -24.92 8.59 -5.93
C GLY A 82 -25.12 9.24 -4.54
N ILE A 83 -24.36 8.80 -3.56
CA ILE A 83 -24.45 9.20 -2.15
C ILE A 83 -23.36 10.22 -1.83
N GLY A 84 -22.22 10.19 -2.53
CA GLY A 84 -21.04 11.01 -2.22
C GLY A 84 -21.33 12.51 -2.14
N PHE A 85 -22.03 13.06 -3.12
CA PHE A 85 -22.48 14.47 -3.11
C PHE A 85 -23.33 14.79 -1.86
N LYS A 86 -24.12 13.83 -1.37
CA LYS A 86 -25.02 14.01 -0.22
C LYS A 86 -24.29 14.07 1.11
N SER A 87 -23.02 13.71 1.16
CA SER A 87 -22.17 13.90 2.36
C SER A 87 -22.00 15.38 2.73
N LEU A 88 -22.20 16.31 1.77
CA LEU A 88 -22.24 17.75 2.06
C LEU A 88 -23.34 18.14 3.05
N PHE A 89 -24.49 17.43 3.07
CA PHE A 89 -25.58 17.72 3.99
C PHE A 89 -25.30 17.34 5.46
N GLU A 90 -24.16 16.72 5.73
CA GLU A 90 -23.66 16.55 7.10
C GLU A 90 -23.14 17.87 7.70
N VAL A 91 -22.71 18.80 6.84
CA VAL A 91 -22.12 20.09 7.23
C VAL A 91 -22.92 21.29 6.70
N CYS A 92 -23.73 21.11 5.65
CA CYS A 92 -24.49 22.16 4.99
C CYS A 92 -26.00 21.95 5.13
N ASP A 93 -26.73 23.02 5.41
CA ASP A 93 -28.20 23.01 5.40
C ASP A 93 -28.76 23.21 3.99
N ARG A 94 -28.03 23.93 3.15
CA ARG A 94 -28.34 24.16 1.74
C ARG A 94 -27.09 23.98 0.89
N VAL A 95 -27.27 23.38 -0.30
CA VAL A 95 -26.22 23.19 -1.30
C VAL A 95 -26.76 23.65 -2.66
N ASP A 96 -26.10 24.61 -3.28
CA ASP A 96 -26.38 25.08 -4.63
C ASP A 96 -25.30 24.57 -5.61
N VAL A 97 -25.68 24.16 -6.81
CA VAL A 97 -24.81 23.63 -7.86
C VAL A 97 -24.98 24.46 -9.13
N HIS A 98 -23.87 24.92 -9.68
CA HIS A 98 -23.79 25.64 -10.94
C HIS A 98 -22.78 24.94 -11.84
N SER A 99 -23.24 24.37 -12.96
CA SER A 99 -22.38 23.61 -13.86
C SER A 99 -23.00 23.48 -15.23
N ASN A 100 -22.27 23.82 -16.30
CA ASN A 100 -22.70 23.67 -17.71
C ASN A 100 -24.10 24.25 -18.01
N GLY A 101 -24.45 25.38 -17.40
CA GLY A 101 -25.77 26.01 -17.58
C GLY A 101 -26.91 25.38 -16.78
N TYR A 102 -26.62 24.38 -15.96
CA TYR A 102 -27.53 23.86 -14.94
C TYR A 102 -27.29 24.62 -13.63
N HIS A 103 -28.37 25.19 -13.08
CA HIS A 103 -28.36 25.94 -11.83
C HIS A 103 -29.47 25.41 -10.93
N PHE A 104 -29.12 24.69 -9.88
CA PHE A 104 -30.09 24.06 -8.99
C PHE A 104 -29.52 23.93 -7.57
N GLY A 105 -30.39 23.85 -6.59
CA GLY A 105 -30.01 23.69 -5.18
C GLY A 105 -30.91 22.69 -4.46
N PHE A 106 -30.46 22.29 -3.29
CA PHE A 106 -31.17 21.43 -2.35
C PHE A 106 -31.18 22.13 -1.00
N ASP A 107 -32.34 22.19 -0.34
CA ASP A 107 -32.52 22.80 0.96
C ASP A 107 -33.12 21.79 1.96
N THR A 108 -32.40 21.52 3.06
CA THR A 108 -32.85 20.58 4.09
C THR A 108 -33.76 21.25 5.12
N ALA A 109 -33.80 22.60 5.21
CA ALA A 109 -34.61 23.35 6.16
C ALA A 109 -36.12 23.22 5.90
N ASP A 110 -36.52 22.89 4.68
CA ASP A 110 -37.92 22.68 4.30
C ASP A 110 -38.59 21.44 4.97
N GLU A 111 -37.82 20.61 5.70
CA GLU A 111 -38.36 19.46 6.42
C GLU A 111 -39.24 19.84 7.64
N ASN A 112 -39.15 21.09 8.11
CA ASN A 112 -39.85 21.57 9.31
C ASN A 112 -41.16 22.35 9.03
N GLY A 113 -41.50 22.57 7.76
CA GLY A 113 -42.62 23.40 7.36
C GLY A 113 -43.66 22.68 6.50
N ASP A 114 -44.67 22.22 7.09
CA ASP A 114 -45.94 21.74 6.56
C ASP A 114 -46.13 20.22 6.55
N SER A 115 -47.17 19.81 7.28
CA SER A 115 -47.54 18.44 7.62
C SER A 115 -48.12 17.62 6.43
N ASP A 116 -47.70 17.80 5.22
CA ASP A 116 -48.13 16.95 4.11
C ASP A 116 -47.24 15.68 4.03
N GLN A 117 -47.79 14.55 4.45
CA GLN A 117 -47.16 13.23 4.60
C GLN A 117 -46.66 12.62 3.27
N SER A 118 -46.62 13.38 2.18
CA SER A 118 -46.20 12.93 0.84
C SER A 118 -44.93 13.61 0.33
N SER A 119 -44.27 14.48 1.11
CA SER A 119 -43.12 15.24 0.64
C SER A 119 -41.85 14.36 0.53
N VAL A 120 -41.19 14.44 -0.61
CA VAL A 120 -39.84 13.94 -0.83
C VAL A 120 -38.88 14.75 0.03
N PRO A 121 -37.90 14.14 0.71
CA PRO A 121 -36.89 14.88 1.49
C PRO A 121 -36.23 15.98 0.66
N GLY A 122 -35.94 17.14 1.27
CA GLY A 122 -35.38 18.31 0.57
C GLY A 122 -34.10 18.01 -0.16
N PHE A 123 -33.21 17.15 0.39
CA PHE A 123 -31.96 16.72 -0.26
C PHE A 123 -32.16 15.79 -1.50
N LEU A 124 -33.38 15.43 -1.83
CA LEU A 124 -33.75 14.68 -3.05
C LEU A 124 -34.55 15.52 -4.04
N ARG A 125 -34.97 16.72 -3.67
CA ARG A 125 -35.81 17.58 -4.47
C ARG A 125 -35.05 18.83 -4.89
N PRO A 126 -34.51 18.87 -6.14
CA PRO A 126 -33.80 20.06 -6.60
C PRO A 126 -34.77 21.23 -6.81
N GLU A 127 -34.34 22.39 -6.42
CA GLU A 127 -34.94 23.68 -6.75
C GLU A 127 -34.09 24.34 -7.86
N TRP A 128 -34.71 24.72 -8.97
CA TRP A 128 -34.01 25.43 -10.00
C TRP A 128 -33.72 26.88 -9.58
N THR A 129 -32.45 27.27 -9.65
CA THR A 129 -31.99 28.64 -9.38
C THR A 129 -31.64 29.34 -10.70
N GLY A 130 -31.51 30.64 -10.69
CA GLY A 130 -31.07 31.38 -11.87
C GLY A 130 -29.55 31.40 -12.01
N GLU A 131 -29.06 31.75 -13.19
CA GLU A 131 -27.64 31.99 -13.46
C GLU A 131 -27.06 33.09 -12.52
N ASP A 132 -27.88 34.10 -12.21
CA ASP A 132 -27.52 35.17 -11.29
C ASP A 132 -27.25 34.70 -9.85
N ALA A 133 -27.62 33.49 -9.50
CA ALA A 133 -27.34 32.87 -8.20
C ALA A 133 -25.94 32.25 -8.12
N ALA A 134 -25.24 32.08 -9.26
CA ALA A 134 -23.88 31.57 -9.26
C ALA A 134 -22.95 32.61 -8.61
N PRO A 135 -22.09 32.22 -7.67
CA PRO A 135 -21.13 33.14 -7.10
C PRO A 135 -20.14 33.61 -8.18
N ASP A 136 -19.59 34.78 -7.97
CA ASP A 136 -18.41 35.18 -8.73
C ASP A 136 -17.36 34.07 -8.65
N GLY A 137 -16.59 33.88 -9.71
CA GLY A 137 -15.53 32.85 -9.76
C GLY A 137 -14.58 32.93 -8.56
N PRO A 138 -13.71 31.95 -8.36
CA PRO A 138 -12.85 31.89 -7.19
C PRO A 138 -12.09 33.19 -7.03
N SER A 139 -12.07 33.73 -5.82
CA SER A 139 -11.45 35.02 -5.49
C SER A 139 -9.92 35.05 -5.72
N LEU A 140 -9.32 33.87 -5.92
CA LEU A 140 -7.94 33.69 -6.37
C LEU A 140 -7.90 33.17 -7.79
N ALA A 141 -8.56 33.78 -8.70
CA ALA A 141 -7.96 33.26 -9.73
C ALA A 141 -8.26 32.60 -10.94
N SER A 142 -8.56 33.37 -11.81
CA SER A 142 -8.08 33.29 -13.20
C SER A 142 -6.73 32.55 -13.42
N ASP A 143 -5.86 32.49 -12.43
CA ASP A 143 -4.52 31.87 -12.57
C ASP A 143 -4.48 30.36 -12.36
N ARG A 144 -5.55 29.75 -11.84
CA ARG A 144 -5.62 28.30 -11.54
C ARG A 144 -6.59 27.54 -12.45
N PHE A 145 -7.52 28.23 -13.07
CA PHE A 145 -8.47 27.69 -14.04
C PHE A 145 -8.36 28.53 -15.31
N GLU A 146 -7.66 28.05 -16.34
CA GLU A 146 -7.40 28.81 -17.60
C GLU A 146 -8.69 29.35 -18.24
N ASP A 147 -9.74 28.53 -18.24
CA ASP A 147 -11.05 28.85 -18.82
C ASP A 147 -12.15 29.12 -17.77
N GLY A 148 -11.75 29.22 -16.48
CA GLY A 148 -12.66 29.25 -15.35
C GLY A 148 -13.14 27.87 -14.89
N PRO A 149 -13.76 27.76 -13.69
CA PRO A 149 -14.28 26.49 -13.21
C PRO A 149 -15.50 26.05 -14.04
N THR A 150 -15.60 24.77 -14.33
CA THR A 150 -16.76 24.18 -15.01
C THR A 150 -17.89 23.89 -14.04
N THR A 151 -17.55 23.49 -12.82
CA THR A 151 -18.51 23.24 -11.74
C THR A 151 -18.19 24.12 -10.56
N THR A 152 -19.24 24.70 -9.97
CA THR A 152 -19.21 25.43 -8.70
C THR A 152 -20.28 24.87 -7.80
N ILE A 153 -19.90 24.43 -6.61
CA ILE A 153 -20.80 23.98 -5.55
C ILE A 153 -20.70 24.97 -4.40
N VAL A 154 -21.83 25.46 -3.92
CA VAL A 154 -21.92 26.38 -2.78
C VAL A 154 -22.70 25.73 -1.65
N GLY A 155 -22.03 25.49 -0.56
CA GLY A 155 -22.61 24.95 0.67
C GLY A 155 -22.83 26.04 1.71
N HIS A 156 -24.05 26.19 2.19
CA HIS A 156 -24.38 27.08 3.31
C HIS A 156 -24.34 26.29 4.61
N VAL A 157 -23.50 26.70 5.52
CA VAL A 157 -23.08 25.92 6.69
C VAL A 157 -23.64 26.52 7.96
N SER A 158 -24.25 25.67 8.78
CA SER A 158 -24.72 26.06 10.12
C SER A 158 -23.60 26.06 11.18
N GLU A 159 -22.57 25.20 11.00
CA GLU A 159 -21.44 25.07 11.93
C GLU A 159 -20.10 25.05 11.17
N THR A 160 -19.34 26.14 11.21
CA THR A 160 -18.07 26.32 10.46
C THR A 160 -16.93 25.42 10.94
N ASP A 161 -16.89 25.06 12.21
CA ASP A 161 -15.82 24.21 12.78
C ASP A 161 -15.72 22.83 12.10
N GLY A 162 -16.84 22.29 11.61
CA GLY A 162 -16.87 21.01 10.91
C GLY A 162 -16.16 21.03 9.56
N ILE A 163 -16.22 22.15 8.81
CA ILE A 163 -15.54 22.30 7.53
C ILE A 163 -14.03 22.34 7.72
N LYS A 164 -13.56 23.15 8.64
CA LYS A 164 -12.13 23.32 8.90
C LYS A 164 -11.50 21.97 9.26
N THR A 165 -12.10 21.25 10.20
CA THR A 165 -11.64 19.92 10.60
C THR A 165 -11.64 18.93 9.42
N ALA A 166 -12.66 18.96 8.56
CA ALA A 166 -12.73 18.07 7.40
C ALA A 166 -11.66 18.36 6.35
N LEU A 167 -11.24 19.64 6.23
CA LEU A 167 -10.20 20.08 5.29
C LEU A 167 -8.78 20.03 5.89
N GLU A 168 -8.61 19.59 7.15
CA GLU A 168 -7.30 19.40 7.78
C GLU A 168 -6.50 18.23 7.17
N THR A 169 -5.19 18.22 7.40
CA THR A 169 -4.24 17.25 6.82
C THR A 169 -4.59 15.80 7.13
N ASP A 170 -5.11 15.52 8.31
CA ASP A 170 -5.46 14.16 8.72
C ASP A 170 -6.63 13.56 7.94
N ASN A 171 -7.52 14.40 7.42
CA ASN A 171 -8.69 13.98 6.68
C ASN A 171 -8.52 14.11 5.15
N LEU A 172 -7.77 15.12 4.70
CA LEU A 172 -7.48 15.36 3.29
C LEU A 172 -5.96 15.33 3.09
N SER A 173 -5.41 14.13 2.90
CA SER A 173 -3.98 13.87 2.71
C SER A 173 -3.61 13.78 1.23
N PRO A 174 -2.37 14.16 0.83
CA PRO A 174 -1.86 13.94 -0.52
C PRO A 174 -1.91 12.47 -0.96
N SER A 175 -2.01 11.52 -0.03
CA SER A 175 -2.11 10.10 -0.34
C SER A 175 -3.29 9.73 -1.25
N VAL A 176 -4.34 10.55 -1.31
CA VAL A 176 -5.48 10.34 -2.23
C VAL A 176 -5.05 10.27 -3.70
N PHE A 177 -3.97 10.99 -4.07
CA PHE A 177 -3.46 10.98 -5.44
C PHE A 177 -2.78 9.68 -5.87
N LEU A 178 -2.56 8.73 -4.97
CA LEU A 178 -1.97 7.43 -5.35
C LEU A 178 -2.82 6.70 -6.39
N PHE A 179 -4.15 6.80 -6.28
CA PHE A 179 -5.07 6.01 -7.09
C PHE A 179 -6.09 6.86 -7.88
N LEU A 180 -5.93 8.18 -7.90
CA LEU A 180 -6.71 9.06 -8.76
C LEU A 180 -6.12 9.07 -10.18
N ASP A 181 -6.99 9.17 -11.18
CA ASP A 181 -6.61 9.06 -12.59
C ASP A 181 -6.26 10.41 -13.24
N SER A 182 -7.02 11.43 -12.93
CA SER A 182 -7.03 12.71 -13.66
C SER A 182 -6.62 13.89 -12.81
N LEU A 183 -7.00 13.86 -11.52
CA LEU A 183 -6.79 14.99 -10.64
C LEU A 183 -5.30 15.13 -10.27
N GLU A 184 -4.76 16.31 -10.53
CA GLU A 184 -3.35 16.63 -10.26
C GLU A 184 -3.17 17.57 -9.07
N GLN A 185 -4.22 18.34 -8.70
CA GLN A 185 -4.13 19.35 -7.67
C GLN A 185 -5.40 19.50 -6.85
N VAL A 186 -5.24 19.58 -5.53
CA VAL A 186 -6.27 20.00 -4.57
C VAL A 186 -5.77 21.24 -3.85
N LEU A 187 -6.58 22.31 -3.88
CA LEU A 187 -6.31 23.57 -3.23
C LEU A 187 -7.31 23.77 -2.09
N VAL A 188 -6.82 24.19 -0.93
CA VAL A 188 -7.64 24.51 0.23
C VAL A 188 -7.31 25.92 0.69
N ARG A 189 -8.33 26.76 0.85
CA ARG A 189 -8.17 28.17 1.16
C ARG A 189 -9.25 28.68 2.10
N SER A 190 -8.87 29.55 3.03
CA SER A 190 -9.79 30.44 3.75
C SER A 190 -9.91 31.78 3.03
N VAL A 191 -11.11 32.29 2.91
CA VAL A 191 -11.34 33.68 2.38
C VAL A 191 -10.68 34.73 3.27
N SER A 192 -10.51 34.46 4.57
CA SER A 192 -9.76 35.35 5.50
C SER A 192 -8.25 35.33 5.26
N GLY A 193 -7.73 34.38 4.46
CA GLY A 193 -6.31 34.30 4.11
C GLY A 193 -5.44 33.51 5.10
N ASP A 194 -6.03 32.88 6.12
CA ASP A 194 -5.26 32.26 7.21
C ASP A 194 -4.71 30.88 6.89
N VAL A 195 -5.22 30.19 5.88
CA VAL A 195 -4.75 28.81 5.51
C VAL A 195 -4.76 28.63 4.00
N ASP A 196 -3.58 28.61 3.39
CA ASP A 196 -3.41 28.20 2.01
C ASP A 196 -2.66 26.86 1.99
N ARG A 197 -3.33 25.80 1.57
CA ARG A 197 -2.74 24.47 1.40
C ARG A 197 -2.84 24.05 -0.05
N THR A 198 -1.74 23.47 -0.55
CA THR A 198 -1.69 22.88 -1.89
C THR A 198 -1.27 21.44 -1.76
N LEU A 199 -2.14 20.52 -2.18
CA LEU A 199 -1.85 19.11 -2.31
C LEU A 199 -1.72 18.79 -3.79
N GLY A 200 -0.81 17.92 -4.16
CA GLY A 200 -0.61 17.57 -5.56
C GLY A 200 -0.23 16.11 -5.75
N GLY A 201 -0.58 15.60 -6.91
CA GLY A 201 -0.18 14.30 -7.38
C GLY A 201 0.23 14.36 -8.84
N LYS A 202 1.28 13.63 -9.21
CA LYS A 202 1.70 13.51 -10.60
C LYS A 202 1.92 12.04 -10.93
N ARG A 203 1.20 11.57 -11.93
CA ARG A 203 1.38 10.26 -12.55
C ARG A 203 2.48 10.30 -13.60
N SER A 204 3.32 9.27 -13.67
CA SER A 204 4.25 9.06 -14.77
C SER A 204 4.31 7.58 -15.13
N THR A 205 4.27 7.31 -16.42
CA THR A 205 4.52 6.00 -17.04
C THR A 205 5.86 5.96 -17.77
N ALA A 206 6.54 7.11 -17.85
CA ALA A 206 7.92 7.21 -18.33
C ALA A 206 8.85 7.23 -17.10
N PHE A 207 9.82 6.34 -17.08
CA PHE A 207 10.73 6.17 -15.96
C PHE A 207 12.07 6.86 -16.29
N ASP A 208 12.41 7.87 -15.48
CA ASP A 208 13.73 8.52 -15.54
C ASP A 208 14.79 7.74 -14.75
N ASP A 209 14.37 6.68 -14.03
CA ASP A 209 15.18 5.86 -13.15
C ASP A 209 15.33 4.44 -13.72
N GLU A 210 16.58 4.03 -13.96
CA GLU A 210 16.89 2.72 -14.54
C GLU A 210 16.42 1.56 -13.66
N SER A 211 16.43 1.72 -12.33
CA SER A 211 15.95 0.69 -11.40
C SER A 211 14.45 0.47 -11.56
N VAL A 212 13.67 1.54 -11.66
CA VAL A 212 12.21 1.45 -11.86
C VAL A 212 11.88 0.85 -13.23
N GLN A 213 12.62 1.25 -14.27
CA GLN A 213 12.46 0.69 -15.62
C GLN A 213 12.73 -0.82 -15.60
N ARG A 214 13.83 -1.23 -14.98
CA ARG A 214 14.20 -2.65 -14.88
C ARG A 214 13.14 -3.46 -14.10
N ALA A 215 12.65 -2.93 -12.98
CA ALA A 215 11.59 -3.56 -12.20
C ALA A 215 10.29 -3.69 -13.00
N SER A 216 9.95 -2.68 -13.83
CA SER A 216 8.79 -2.75 -14.73
C SER A 216 8.90 -3.91 -15.71
N GLU A 217 10.03 -4.03 -16.42
CA GLU A 217 10.27 -5.13 -17.37
C GLU A 217 10.17 -6.51 -16.70
N MET A 218 10.72 -6.64 -15.50
CA MET A 218 10.69 -7.89 -14.73
C MET A 218 9.28 -8.24 -14.26
N TYR A 219 8.53 -7.26 -13.75
CA TYR A 219 7.16 -7.46 -13.29
C TYR A 219 6.22 -7.81 -14.45
N GLU A 220 6.31 -7.11 -15.57
CA GLU A 220 5.56 -7.41 -16.81
C GLU A 220 5.74 -8.87 -17.23
N SER A 221 6.98 -9.34 -17.29
CA SER A 221 7.27 -10.75 -17.63
C SER A 221 6.61 -11.75 -16.67
N LYS A 222 6.53 -11.42 -15.38
CA LYS A 222 5.90 -12.30 -14.38
C LYS A 222 4.39 -12.37 -14.51
N ILE A 223 3.71 -11.22 -14.69
CA ILE A 223 2.26 -11.22 -14.88
C ILE A 223 1.83 -11.84 -16.22
N GLU A 224 2.65 -11.71 -17.27
CA GLU A 224 2.45 -12.43 -18.53
C GLU A 224 2.52 -13.94 -18.32
N THR A 225 3.45 -14.41 -17.51
CA THR A 225 3.57 -15.84 -17.17
C THR A 225 2.33 -16.33 -16.43
N ILE A 226 1.81 -15.56 -15.47
CA ILE A 226 0.56 -15.88 -14.75
C ILE A 226 -0.62 -15.95 -15.72
N ALA A 227 -0.73 -14.97 -16.64
CA ALA A 227 -1.82 -14.92 -17.61
C ALA A 227 -1.76 -16.05 -18.66
N THR A 228 -0.58 -16.65 -18.90
CA THR A 228 -0.38 -17.71 -19.90
C THR A 228 -0.23 -19.11 -19.32
N SER A 229 -0.29 -19.27 -17.99
CA SER A 229 -0.20 -20.59 -17.35
C SER A 229 -1.34 -21.50 -17.82
N ASP A 230 -1.03 -22.78 -18.10
CA ASP A 230 -1.94 -23.80 -18.66
C ASP A 230 -3.15 -24.14 -17.75
N GLU A 231 -3.19 -23.62 -16.52
CA GLU A 231 -4.28 -23.84 -15.57
C GLU A 231 -5.48 -22.91 -15.81
N ALA A 232 -5.33 -21.84 -16.62
CA ALA A 232 -6.42 -20.96 -16.97
C ALA A 232 -7.04 -21.40 -18.31
N ASP A 233 -8.35 -21.66 -18.32
CA ASP A 233 -9.13 -21.88 -19.55
C ASP A 233 -8.95 -20.66 -20.47
N ASP A 234 -8.79 -20.87 -21.79
CA ASP A 234 -8.48 -19.79 -22.76
C ASP A 234 -9.52 -18.64 -22.76
N ASN A 235 -10.73 -18.89 -22.23
CA ASN A 235 -11.78 -17.88 -22.07
C ASN A 235 -11.72 -17.11 -20.75
N GLU A 236 -10.87 -17.53 -19.79
CA GLU A 236 -10.81 -16.98 -18.43
C GLU A 236 -9.50 -16.22 -18.12
N LYS A 237 -8.62 -16.06 -19.12
CA LYS A 237 -7.36 -15.34 -18.91
C LYS A 237 -7.62 -13.90 -18.48
N PRO A 238 -7.07 -13.46 -17.34
CA PRO A 238 -7.19 -12.07 -16.93
C PRO A 238 -6.57 -11.16 -18.00
N PRO A 239 -7.21 -10.02 -18.35
CA PRO A 239 -6.61 -9.07 -19.26
C PRO A 239 -5.36 -8.50 -18.60
N LEU A 240 -4.26 -8.45 -19.35
CA LEU A 240 -3.09 -7.70 -18.90
C LEU A 240 -3.41 -6.22 -18.84
N PRO A 241 -2.97 -5.50 -17.81
CA PRO A 241 -3.13 -4.05 -17.74
C PRO A 241 -2.30 -3.36 -18.83
N ASP A 242 -2.84 -2.29 -19.42
CA ASP A 242 -2.10 -1.49 -20.42
C ASP A 242 -0.83 -0.85 -19.84
N GLN A 243 -0.82 -0.59 -18.54
CA GLN A 243 0.29 -0.02 -17.78
C GLN A 243 0.44 -0.81 -16.47
N PRO A 244 1.26 -1.87 -16.45
CA PRO A 244 1.44 -2.70 -15.26
C PRO A 244 2.27 -2.03 -14.16
N VAL A 245 3.10 -1.06 -14.50
CA VAL A 245 3.89 -0.29 -13.55
C VAL A 245 3.80 1.20 -13.87
N GLU A 246 3.64 2.01 -12.84
CA GLU A 246 3.67 3.47 -12.93
C GLU A 246 4.33 4.08 -11.70
N THR A 247 4.70 5.36 -11.77
CA THR A 247 5.16 6.12 -10.62
C THR A 247 4.19 7.25 -10.28
N ARG A 248 4.07 7.54 -8.98
CA ARG A 248 3.31 8.67 -8.46
C ARG A 248 4.24 9.56 -7.65
N THR A 249 4.13 10.86 -7.84
CA THR A 249 4.79 11.86 -7.01
C THR A 249 3.72 12.62 -6.26
N LEU A 250 3.70 12.48 -4.94
CA LEU A 250 2.84 13.22 -4.04
C LEU A 250 3.54 14.50 -3.61
N ARG A 251 2.79 15.59 -3.47
CA ARG A 251 3.33 16.89 -3.03
C ARG A 251 2.46 17.52 -1.96
N HIS A 252 3.10 18.06 -0.96
CA HIS A 252 2.46 18.81 0.12
C HIS A 252 3.41 19.88 0.64
N ASP A 253 3.00 21.16 0.57
CA ASP A 253 3.71 22.31 1.14
C ASP A 253 5.21 22.38 0.82
N GLY A 254 5.59 21.98 -0.40
CA GLY A 254 6.96 22.02 -0.88
C GLY A 254 7.76 20.72 -0.69
N GLU A 255 7.24 19.76 0.06
CA GLU A 255 7.77 18.41 0.13
C GLU A 255 7.21 17.53 -0.98
N ALA A 256 7.99 16.53 -1.39
CA ALA A 256 7.59 15.56 -2.41
C ALA A 256 8.02 14.15 -2.02
N GLU A 257 7.13 13.19 -2.21
CA GLU A 257 7.40 11.77 -2.05
C GLU A 257 7.03 11.01 -3.32
N ARG A 258 7.81 10.00 -3.65
CA ARG A 258 7.61 9.18 -4.84
C ARG A 258 7.20 7.78 -4.44
N TYR A 259 6.34 7.19 -5.26
CA TYR A 259 5.88 5.80 -5.14
C TYR A 259 5.99 5.11 -6.49
N VAL A 260 6.34 3.83 -6.48
CA VAL A 260 6.16 2.92 -7.61
C VAL A 260 4.92 2.08 -7.34
N LEU A 261 4.04 1.97 -8.32
CA LEU A 261 2.80 1.22 -8.26
C LEU A 261 2.89 0.04 -9.23
N PHE A 262 2.60 -1.14 -8.72
CA PHE A 262 2.46 -2.38 -9.48
C PHE A 262 0.99 -2.72 -9.59
N ARG A 263 0.51 -2.98 -10.81
CA ARG A 263 -0.90 -3.21 -11.13
C ARG A 263 -1.11 -4.53 -11.82
N ASN A 264 -2.19 -5.21 -11.48
CA ASN A 264 -2.78 -6.27 -12.28
C ASN A 264 -4.31 -6.09 -12.33
N VAL A 265 -4.98 -6.87 -13.18
CA VAL A 265 -6.44 -6.82 -13.36
C VAL A 265 -7.03 -8.19 -13.09
N TRP A 266 -7.98 -8.25 -12.18
CA TRP A 266 -8.74 -9.45 -11.88
C TRP A 266 -10.12 -9.41 -12.53
N LYS A 267 -10.57 -10.54 -13.11
CA LYS A 267 -11.94 -10.77 -13.55
C LYS A 267 -12.67 -11.62 -12.52
N PRO A 268 -13.70 -11.09 -11.87
CA PRO A 268 -14.42 -11.81 -10.80
C PRO A 268 -15.54 -12.69 -11.37
N ASP A 269 -15.24 -13.71 -12.17
CA ASP A 269 -16.26 -14.51 -12.86
C ASP A 269 -16.95 -15.52 -11.96
N ASP A 270 -16.32 -15.92 -10.85
CA ASP A 270 -16.71 -17.01 -9.96
C ASP A 270 -17.18 -16.59 -8.56
N VAL A 271 -17.38 -15.29 -8.33
CA VAL A 271 -17.81 -14.74 -7.03
C VAL A 271 -19.01 -13.81 -7.17
N GLU A 272 -19.90 -13.82 -6.15
CA GLU A 272 -21.04 -12.91 -6.09
C GLU A 272 -20.57 -11.45 -5.91
N ARG A 273 -21.06 -10.54 -6.79
CA ARG A 273 -20.72 -9.12 -6.72
C ARG A 273 -21.31 -8.48 -5.48
N PRO A 274 -20.62 -7.50 -4.87
CA PRO A 274 -21.17 -6.76 -3.75
C PRO A 274 -22.47 -6.04 -4.14
N GLN A 275 -23.35 -5.88 -3.19
CA GLN A 275 -24.56 -5.09 -3.36
C GLN A 275 -24.18 -3.68 -3.85
N PHE A 276 -24.81 -3.17 -4.88
CA PHE A 276 -24.52 -1.91 -5.59
C PHE A 276 -23.29 -1.91 -6.52
N ARG A 277 -22.59 -3.03 -6.66
CA ARG A 277 -21.45 -3.24 -7.56
C ARG A 277 -21.65 -4.46 -8.47
N GLU A 278 -22.90 -4.75 -8.82
CA GLU A 278 -23.29 -5.90 -9.65
C GLU A 278 -22.74 -5.81 -11.10
N ASP A 279 -22.30 -4.64 -11.49
CA ASP A 279 -21.80 -4.27 -12.81
C ASP A 279 -20.27 -4.36 -12.95
N ILE A 280 -19.53 -4.78 -11.92
CA ILE A 280 -18.08 -4.95 -11.99
C ILE A 280 -17.75 -6.16 -12.90
N ASP A 281 -17.16 -5.88 -14.05
CA ASP A 281 -16.63 -6.90 -14.95
C ASP A 281 -15.15 -7.19 -14.70
N LYS A 282 -14.43 -6.25 -14.12
CA LYS A 282 -13.01 -6.35 -13.76
C LYS A 282 -12.69 -5.44 -12.59
N SER A 283 -11.72 -5.82 -11.79
CA SER A 283 -11.22 -5.06 -10.66
C SER A 283 -9.71 -4.85 -10.80
N ASP A 284 -9.28 -3.63 -10.58
CA ASP A 284 -7.87 -3.27 -10.54
C ASP A 284 -7.28 -3.61 -9.17
N LEU A 285 -6.13 -4.27 -9.18
CA LEU A 285 -5.37 -4.65 -8.00
C LEU A 285 -4.04 -3.93 -8.03
N PHE A 286 -3.69 -3.21 -6.95
CA PHE A 286 -2.42 -2.47 -6.87
C PHE A 286 -1.67 -2.76 -5.58
N VAL A 287 -0.34 -2.69 -5.71
CA VAL A 287 0.60 -2.52 -4.61
C VAL A 287 1.47 -1.32 -4.90
N ALA A 288 1.60 -0.41 -3.95
CA ALA A 288 2.47 0.76 -4.05
C ALA A 288 3.57 0.69 -2.98
N LEU A 289 4.80 0.99 -3.40
CA LEU A 289 5.98 1.05 -2.55
C LEU A 289 6.61 2.43 -2.68
N ARG A 290 7.08 2.99 -1.57
CA ARG A 290 7.73 4.30 -1.56
C ARG A 290 9.14 4.21 -2.15
N LEU A 291 9.54 5.26 -2.89
CA LEU A 291 10.85 5.38 -3.53
C LEU A 291 11.62 6.56 -2.94
N GLU A 292 12.89 6.35 -2.66
CA GLU A 292 13.86 7.43 -2.46
C GLU A 292 14.25 8.12 -3.78
N GLU A 293 14.93 9.27 -3.68
CA GLU A 293 15.35 10.06 -4.86
C GLU A 293 16.25 9.29 -5.85
N VAL A 294 16.98 8.29 -5.36
CA VAL A 294 17.88 7.45 -6.16
C VAL A 294 17.24 6.16 -6.68
N GLY A 295 15.90 6.06 -6.65
CA GLY A 295 15.17 4.91 -7.16
C GLY A 295 15.28 3.63 -6.32
N ARG A 296 15.63 3.75 -5.03
CA ARG A 296 15.62 2.65 -4.05
C ARG A 296 14.28 2.60 -3.35
N LEU A 297 13.85 1.41 -2.96
CA LEU A 297 12.68 1.25 -2.10
C LEU A 297 13.01 1.71 -0.67
N CYS A 298 12.03 2.20 0.05
CA CYS A 298 12.15 2.61 1.46
C CYS A 298 10.85 2.38 2.23
N GLY A 299 10.93 2.39 3.57
CA GLY A 299 9.78 2.18 4.44
C GLY A 299 8.72 3.26 4.36
N SER A 300 7.59 3.02 4.98
CA SER A 300 6.39 3.89 4.98
C SER A 300 6.50 5.14 5.87
N ASP A 301 7.61 5.34 6.58
CA ASP A 301 7.86 6.40 7.57
C ASP A 301 8.18 7.79 6.93
N GLY A 302 7.53 8.10 5.82
CA GLY A 302 7.67 9.38 5.12
C GLY A 302 7.06 10.58 5.85
N SER A 303 7.29 11.77 5.29
CA SER A 303 6.67 13.04 5.76
C SER A 303 5.17 13.08 5.46
N ILE A 304 4.72 12.37 4.42
CA ILE A 304 3.32 12.23 4.03
C ILE A 304 2.77 10.93 4.64
N ARG A 305 1.85 11.06 5.58
CA ARG A 305 1.18 9.89 6.16
C ARG A 305 0.23 9.27 5.14
N VAL A 306 0.50 8.02 4.75
CA VAL A 306 -0.32 7.26 3.81
C VAL A 306 -1.05 6.14 4.54
N SER A 307 -2.34 5.95 4.25
CA SER A 307 -3.05 4.76 4.71
C SER A 307 -2.51 3.53 3.97
N PRO A 308 -2.32 2.38 4.62
CA PRO A 308 -1.82 1.19 3.96
C PRO A 308 -2.88 0.51 3.06
N LEU A 309 -4.14 0.91 3.17
CA LEU A 309 -5.24 0.29 2.46
C LEU A 309 -6.14 1.33 1.79
N PHE A 310 -6.46 1.08 0.52
CA PHE A 310 -7.34 1.91 -0.31
C PHE A 310 -8.41 1.07 -1.00
N SER A 311 -9.59 1.67 -1.13
CA SER A 311 -10.60 1.30 -2.11
C SER A 311 -10.99 2.59 -2.84
N TYR A 312 -10.08 3.06 -3.71
CA TYR A 312 -9.96 4.39 -4.31
C TYR A 312 -9.67 5.50 -3.28
N LEU A 313 -10.37 5.53 -2.19
CA LEU A 313 -10.13 6.39 -1.05
C LEU A 313 -9.48 5.60 0.10
N PRO A 314 -8.76 6.28 1.01
CA PRO A 314 -8.13 5.62 2.15
C PRO A 314 -9.18 4.97 3.06
N VAL A 315 -8.91 3.72 3.47
CA VAL A 315 -9.73 3.01 4.46
C VAL A 315 -9.18 3.26 5.86
N ASN A 316 -9.94 3.96 6.69
CA ASN A 316 -9.45 4.49 7.96
C ASN A 316 -9.14 3.44 9.03
N GLN A 317 -9.84 2.32 9.06
CA GLN A 317 -9.68 1.26 10.06
C GLN A 317 -8.26 0.68 10.11
N TYR A 318 -7.51 0.76 9.02
CA TYR A 318 -6.20 0.13 8.88
C TYR A 318 -5.02 1.11 8.92
N ARG A 319 -5.23 2.35 9.38
CA ARG A 319 -4.18 3.39 9.46
C ARG A 319 -3.00 3.02 10.37
N ASP A 320 -3.23 2.16 11.35
CA ASP A 320 -2.23 1.76 12.34
C ASP A 320 -1.62 0.38 12.05
N THR A 321 -1.84 -0.19 10.87
CA THR A 321 -1.11 -1.39 10.43
C THR A 321 0.31 -0.97 10.03
N ASN A 322 1.31 -1.65 10.58
CA ASN A 322 2.71 -1.40 10.24
C ASN A 322 3.08 -2.08 8.90
N LEU A 323 2.40 -1.69 7.82
CA LEU A 323 2.76 -2.10 6.46
C LEU A 323 3.67 -1.04 5.84
N ASP A 324 4.77 -1.46 5.26
CA ASP A 324 5.67 -0.60 4.49
C ASP A 324 5.22 -0.44 3.03
N PHE A 325 4.13 -1.09 2.66
CA PHE A 325 3.50 -0.99 1.34
C PHE A 325 2.02 -0.63 1.45
N VAL A 326 1.48 -0.12 0.36
CA VAL A 326 0.08 0.26 0.22
C VAL A 326 -0.60 -0.69 -0.73
N VAL A 327 -1.81 -1.14 -0.40
CA VAL A 327 -2.64 -1.95 -1.31
C VAL A 327 -3.90 -1.19 -1.71
N HIS A 328 -4.33 -1.40 -2.95
CA HIS A 328 -5.62 -0.92 -3.44
C HIS A 328 -6.35 -2.02 -4.21
N ALA A 329 -7.64 -2.13 -3.95
CA ALA A 329 -8.57 -2.96 -4.71
C ALA A 329 -10.02 -2.46 -4.53
N ASP A 330 -10.94 -3.02 -5.31
CA ASP A 330 -12.38 -2.79 -5.17
C ASP A 330 -12.97 -3.53 -3.98
N PHE A 331 -12.63 -3.15 -2.76
CA PHE A 331 -13.17 -3.77 -1.56
C PHE A 331 -14.67 -3.48 -1.37
N ASP A 332 -15.42 -4.46 -0.88
CA ASP A 332 -16.78 -4.28 -0.36
C ASP A 332 -16.69 -3.60 1.01
N LEU A 333 -17.00 -2.31 1.03
CA LEU A 333 -16.91 -1.46 2.20
C LEU A 333 -18.23 -1.41 2.97
N THR A 334 -18.17 -1.03 4.23
CA THR A 334 -19.33 -0.58 5.00
C THR A 334 -19.94 0.68 4.38
N LEU A 335 -21.17 0.99 4.73
CA LEU A 335 -21.90 2.12 4.13
C LEU A 335 -21.23 3.49 4.37
N ASN A 336 -20.50 3.63 5.48
CA ASN A 336 -19.71 4.83 5.76
C ASN A 336 -18.35 4.85 5.08
N ARG A 337 -18.01 3.82 4.29
CA ARG A 337 -16.74 3.64 3.57
C ARG A 337 -15.46 3.68 4.45
N GLN A 338 -15.62 3.57 5.76
CA GLN A 338 -14.48 3.64 6.68
C GLN A 338 -13.83 2.28 6.91
N ASP A 339 -14.60 1.21 6.74
CA ASP A 339 -14.19 -0.14 7.07
C ASP A 339 -14.50 -1.13 5.95
N ILE A 340 -13.69 -2.18 5.86
CA ILE A 340 -13.96 -3.34 5.02
C ILE A 340 -14.99 -4.22 5.70
N ARG A 341 -15.96 -4.71 4.94
CA ARG A 341 -16.96 -5.66 5.43
C ARG A 341 -16.31 -7.02 5.70
N GLY A 342 -16.24 -7.44 6.97
CA GLY A 342 -15.47 -8.59 7.42
C GLY A 342 -16.01 -9.95 6.97
N GLU A 343 -17.32 -10.08 6.74
CA GLU A 343 -17.99 -11.31 6.29
C GLU A 343 -18.43 -11.19 4.82
N SER A 344 -17.50 -10.90 3.93
CA SER A 344 -17.75 -10.72 2.50
C SER A 344 -16.89 -11.71 1.70
N GLU A 345 -17.52 -12.66 1.03
CA GLU A 345 -16.85 -13.60 0.12
C GLU A 345 -16.08 -12.85 -0.98
N TRP A 346 -16.63 -11.72 -1.44
CA TRP A 346 -15.95 -10.83 -2.35
C TRP A 346 -14.61 -10.34 -1.79
N ASN A 347 -14.59 -9.84 -0.55
CA ASN A 347 -13.36 -9.34 0.07
C ASN A 347 -12.34 -10.44 0.32
N GLU A 348 -12.77 -11.64 0.70
CA GLU A 348 -11.88 -12.79 0.82
C GLU A 348 -11.22 -13.08 -0.52
N ARG A 349 -12.00 -13.10 -1.60
CA ARG A 349 -11.47 -13.33 -2.95
C ARG A 349 -10.54 -12.22 -3.43
N VAL A 350 -10.87 -10.95 -3.17
CA VAL A 350 -10.01 -9.79 -3.50
C VAL A 350 -8.65 -9.93 -2.82
N VAL A 351 -8.61 -10.32 -1.54
CA VAL A 351 -7.36 -10.50 -0.79
C VAL A 351 -6.52 -11.64 -1.38
N ASP A 352 -7.14 -12.77 -1.71
CA ASP A 352 -6.45 -13.90 -2.36
C ASP A 352 -5.85 -13.50 -3.71
N GLU A 353 -6.62 -12.76 -4.51
CA GLU A 353 -6.14 -12.32 -5.82
C GLU A 353 -5.05 -11.24 -5.72
N LEU A 354 -5.12 -10.34 -4.75
CA LEU A 354 -4.04 -9.40 -4.44
C LEU A 354 -2.72 -10.14 -4.15
N ARG A 355 -2.76 -11.17 -3.28
CA ARG A 355 -1.58 -11.99 -2.98
C ARG A 355 -1.05 -12.67 -4.24
N ARG A 356 -1.92 -13.41 -4.92
CA ARG A 356 -1.55 -14.25 -6.06
C ARG A 356 -1.07 -13.43 -7.26
N GLN A 357 -1.78 -12.36 -7.62
CA GLN A 357 -1.57 -11.64 -8.87
C GLN A 357 -0.68 -10.42 -8.75
N VAL A 358 -0.45 -9.88 -7.54
CA VAL A 358 0.36 -8.66 -7.36
C VAL A 358 1.46 -8.84 -6.33
N LEU A 359 1.14 -9.19 -5.07
CA LEU A 359 2.15 -9.26 -3.99
C LEU A 359 3.26 -10.27 -4.28
N ARG A 360 2.91 -11.50 -4.68
CA ARG A 360 3.91 -12.53 -5.03
C ARG A 360 4.80 -12.10 -6.22
N PRO A 361 4.26 -11.65 -7.36
CA PRO A 361 5.07 -11.12 -8.47
C PRO A 361 5.96 -9.94 -8.07
N VAL A 362 5.48 -9.04 -7.20
CA VAL A 362 6.26 -7.91 -6.68
C VAL A 362 7.42 -8.40 -5.81
N ALA A 363 7.17 -9.30 -4.85
CA ALA A 363 8.21 -9.89 -4.01
C ALA A 363 9.30 -10.57 -4.86
N GLN A 364 8.90 -11.37 -5.86
CA GLN A 364 9.84 -11.98 -6.80
C GLN A 364 10.58 -10.98 -7.68
N THR A 365 9.94 -9.86 -8.05
CA THR A 365 10.60 -8.80 -8.81
C THR A 365 11.67 -8.14 -7.96
N ILE A 366 11.36 -7.78 -6.72
CA ILE A 366 12.30 -7.20 -5.77
C ILE A 366 13.47 -8.15 -5.51
N ALA A 367 13.21 -9.42 -5.21
CA ALA A 367 14.24 -10.42 -4.90
C ALA A 367 15.25 -10.64 -6.05
N ASN A 368 14.79 -10.54 -7.30
CA ASN A 368 15.63 -10.72 -8.49
C ASN A 368 16.24 -9.41 -9.03
N HIS A 369 15.93 -8.27 -8.40
CA HIS A 369 16.39 -6.97 -8.87
C HIS A 369 17.74 -6.59 -8.26
N GLU A 370 18.71 -6.18 -9.09
CA GLU A 370 20.09 -5.91 -8.70
C GLU A 370 20.27 -4.88 -7.58
N VAL A 371 19.33 -3.92 -7.46
CA VAL A 371 19.36 -2.86 -6.44
C VAL A 371 18.36 -3.13 -5.32
N TRP A 372 17.16 -3.65 -5.65
CA TRP A 372 16.06 -3.76 -4.69
C TRP A 372 16.09 -5.03 -3.84
N TYR A 373 16.89 -6.04 -4.21
CA TYR A 373 16.95 -7.30 -3.44
C TYR A 373 17.24 -7.07 -1.94
N SER A 374 18.07 -6.06 -1.62
CA SER A 374 18.40 -5.67 -0.25
C SER A 374 17.26 -4.90 0.46
N GLN A 375 16.17 -4.62 -0.23
CA GLN A 375 14.99 -3.90 0.29
C GLN A 375 13.73 -4.79 0.27
N LEU A 376 13.91 -6.09 0.15
CA LEU A 376 12.81 -7.06 0.14
C LEU A 376 11.96 -6.98 1.42
N GLU A 377 12.55 -6.55 2.53
CA GLU A 377 11.86 -6.34 3.80
C GLU A 377 10.63 -5.42 3.67
N TYR A 378 10.63 -4.45 2.77
CA TYR A 378 9.50 -3.51 2.63
C TYR A 378 8.24 -4.10 2.00
N ILE A 379 8.30 -5.31 1.42
CA ILE A 379 7.12 -6.05 0.97
C ILE A 379 6.73 -7.18 1.94
N VAL A 380 7.59 -7.51 2.92
CA VAL A 380 7.32 -8.54 3.93
C VAL A 380 6.67 -7.89 5.14
N PRO A 381 5.41 -8.21 5.47
CA PRO A 381 4.74 -7.61 6.62
C PRO A 381 5.37 -8.06 7.94
N GLU A 382 5.47 -7.13 8.90
CA GLU A 382 5.80 -7.52 10.27
C GLU A 382 4.62 -8.29 10.88
N GLN A 383 4.88 -9.51 11.36
CA GLN A 383 3.86 -10.28 12.08
C GLN A 383 3.50 -9.58 13.39
N ARG A 384 2.36 -8.92 13.44
CA ARG A 384 1.74 -8.49 14.69
C ARG A 384 0.29 -8.94 14.69
N GLY A 385 0.00 -9.90 15.55
CA GLY A 385 -1.30 -10.56 15.61
C GLY A 385 -2.43 -9.57 15.86
N SER A 386 -3.36 -9.50 14.93
CA SER A 386 -4.69 -8.99 15.16
C SER A 386 -5.71 -9.82 14.38
N GLU A 387 -6.94 -9.84 14.85
CA GLU A 387 -8.03 -10.55 14.21
C GLU A 387 -8.58 -9.70 13.04
N GLY A 388 -8.97 -10.33 11.95
CA GLY A 388 -9.62 -9.70 10.80
C GLY A 388 -9.13 -10.22 9.45
N LEU A 389 -9.92 -10.00 8.41
CA LEU A 389 -9.68 -10.48 7.06
C LEU A 389 -8.31 -10.02 6.50
N ILE A 390 -8.01 -8.74 6.61
CA ILE A 390 -6.77 -8.16 6.09
C ILE A 390 -5.54 -8.69 6.83
N HIS A 391 -5.60 -8.78 8.16
CA HIS A 391 -4.50 -9.30 8.95
C HIS A 391 -4.25 -10.79 8.68
N ARG A 392 -5.30 -11.59 8.54
CA ARG A 392 -5.15 -12.98 8.17
C ARG A 392 -4.64 -13.13 6.74
N GLY A 393 -5.33 -12.53 5.77
CA GLY A 393 -5.08 -12.77 4.36
C GLY A 393 -3.85 -12.03 3.81
N LEU A 394 -3.64 -10.76 4.14
CA LEU A 394 -2.51 -9.98 3.61
C LEU A 394 -1.25 -10.05 4.49
N LEU A 395 -1.37 -10.38 5.77
CA LEU A 395 -0.22 -10.47 6.66
C LEU A 395 0.16 -11.92 6.91
N ALA A 396 -0.65 -12.69 7.66
CA ALA A 396 -0.27 -14.03 8.07
C ALA A 396 -0.11 -15.00 6.88
N GLU A 397 -1.15 -15.13 6.05
CA GLU A 397 -1.10 -16.05 4.91
C GLU A 397 -0.07 -15.64 3.85
N PHE A 398 0.19 -14.34 3.67
CA PHE A 398 1.24 -13.89 2.76
C PHE A 398 2.63 -14.20 3.30
N VAL A 399 2.88 -14.09 4.60
CA VAL A 399 4.14 -14.52 5.22
C VAL A 399 4.34 -16.01 5.06
N GLU A 400 3.32 -16.85 5.32
CA GLU A 400 3.39 -18.30 5.08
C GLU A 400 3.73 -18.64 3.61
N GLU A 401 3.19 -17.90 2.65
CA GLU A 401 3.56 -18.06 1.24
C GLU A 401 5.01 -17.67 0.97
N ILE A 402 5.50 -16.56 1.56
CA ILE A 402 6.87 -16.07 1.41
C ILE A 402 7.87 -17.10 1.95
N GLU A 403 7.58 -17.79 3.06
CA GLU A 403 8.45 -18.81 3.66
C GLU A 403 8.90 -19.86 2.66
N SER A 404 8.04 -20.24 1.73
CA SER A 404 8.31 -21.25 0.71
C SER A 404 8.80 -20.68 -0.64
N MET A 405 8.80 -19.36 -0.82
CA MET A 405 9.22 -18.72 -2.08
C MET A 405 10.74 -18.53 -2.12
N SER A 406 11.39 -18.85 -3.23
CA SER A 406 12.82 -18.58 -3.45
C SER A 406 13.05 -17.08 -3.64
N LEU A 407 13.44 -16.38 -2.58
CA LEU A 407 13.55 -14.92 -2.53
C LEU A 407 14.89 -14.40 -1.97
N LEU A 408 15.65 -15.22 -1.25
CA LEU A 408 16.84 -14.80 -0.52
C LEU A 408 18.12 -15.17 -1.25
N ASN A 409 19.08 -14.24 -1.27
CA ASN A 409 20.42 -14.48 -1.78
C ASN A 409 21.30 -15.15 -0.73
N VAL A 410 22.08 -16.11 -1.14
CA VAL A 410 23.04 -16.81 -0.28
C VAL A 410 24.25 -15.93 -0.01
N ALA A 411 24.70 -15.87 1.25
CA ALA A 411 25.90 -15.15 1.64
C ALA A 411 27.16 -15.87 1.17
N GLY A 412 28.21 -15.10 0.89
CA GLY A 412 29.51 -15.62 0.45
C GLY A 412 29.62 -15.72 -1.09
N SER A 413 30.83 -16.09 -1.56
CA SER A 413 31.06 -16.30 -2.99
C SER A 413 30.71 -17.75 -3.31
N PRO A 414 29.63 -18.02 -4.06
CA PRO A 414 29.33 -19.39 -4.47
C PRO A 414 30.48 -19.88 -5.37
N ASP A 415 30.92 -21.12 -5.15
CA ASP A 415 31.61 -21.83 -6.23
C ASP A 415 30.65 -21.87 -7.41
N GLU A 416 31.11 -21.53 -8.63
CA GLU A 416 30.25 -21.43 -9.82
C GLU A 416 29.43 -22.71 -10.08
N ASP A 417 29.88 -23.87 -9.53
CA ASP A 417 29.19 -25.17 -9.64
C ASP A 417 28.15 -25.43 -8.52
N ALA A 418 28.04 -24.57 -7.51
CA ALA A 418 27.19 -24.75 -6.32
C ALA A 418 26.27 -23.55 -6.01
N ASP A 419 26.06 -22.63 -6.96
CA ASP A 419 25.15 -21.51 -6.79
C ASP A 419 23.68 -22.01 -6.81
N PRO A 420 22.96 -21.98 -5.66
CA PRO A 420 21.56 -22.40 -5.61
C PRO A 420 20.63 -21.36 -6.25
N GLY A 421 21.14 -20.20 -6.65
CA GLY A 421 20.34 -19.03 -7.00
C GLY A 421 19.65 -18.43 -5.76
N LEU A 422 18.38 -18.08 -5.89
CA LEU A 422 17.58 -17.63 -4.73
C LEU A 422 17.08 -18.84 -3.94
N VAL A 423 17.12 -18.74 -2.60
CA VAL A 423 16.64 -19.75 -1.66
C VAL A 423 15.39 -19.28 -0.92
N ALA A 424 14.59 -20.23 -0.45
CA ALA A 424 13.41 -19.94 0.35
C ALA A 424 13.79 -19.64 1.80
N PRO A 425 13.09 -18.72 2.49
CA PRO A 425 13.33 -18.42 3.92
C PRO A 425 13.28 -19.65 4.84
N GLU A 426 12.37 -20.59 4.61
CA GLU A 426 12.27 -21.85 5.38
C GLU A 426 13.57 -22.70 5.36
N ASN A 427 14.43 -22.48 4.38
CA ASN A 427 15.70 -23.16 4.19
C ASN A 427 16.91 -22.23 4.39
N ALA A 428 16.73 -21.09 5.05
CA ALA A 428 17.73 -20.05 5.19
C ALA A 428 17.78 -19.54 6.63
N ALA A 429 18.95 -19.11 7.09
CA ALA A 429 19.11 -18.51 8.41
C ALA A 429 20.17 -17.41 8.42
N ILE A 430 20.13 -16.59 9.46
CA ILE A 430 21.18 -15.64 9.79
C ILE A 430 22.33 -16.44 10.38
N ILE A 431 23.46 -16.44 9.68
CA ILE A 431 24.67 -17.13 10.12
C ILE A 431 25.76 -16.07 10.27
N ALA A 432 26.51 -16.13 11.37
CA ALA A 432 27.55 -15.17 11.67
C ALA A 432 28.56 -15.05 10.52
N ASP A 433 28.95 -13.83 10.17
CA ASP A 433 29.85 -13.52 9.05
C ASP A 433 31.16 -14.33 9.11
N ASP A 434 31.66 -14.56 10.30
CA ASP A 434 32.90 -15.31 10.55
C ASP A 434 32.76 -16.80 10.19
N VAL A 435 31.57 -17.35 10.29
CA VAL A 435 31.27 -18.72 9.86
C VAL A 435 31.32 -18.80 8.33
N VAL A 436 30.69 -17.85 7.66
CA VAL A 436 30.65 -17.78 6.19
C VAL A 436 32.05 -17.53 5.60
N GLU A 437 32.92 -16.82 6.35
CA GLU A 437 34.33 -16.65 5.97
C GLU A 437 35.16 -17.97 6.13
N LEU A 438 34.73 -18.88 7.01
CA LEU A 438 35.44 -20.15 7.28
C LEU A 438 34.93 -21.32 6.48
N LEU A 439 33.63 -21.34 6.17
CA LEU A 439 32.95 -22.43 5.50
C LEU A 439 32.23 -21.90 4.24
N ALA A 440 32.39 -22.63 3.14
CA ALA A 440 31.63 -22.31 1.94
C ALA A 440 30.12 -22.50 2.20
N PRO A 441 29.23 -21.66 1.65
CA PRO A 441 27.79 -21.79 1.82
C PRO A 441 27.25 -23.19 1.55
N ALA A 442 27.71 -23.85 0.49
CA ALA A 442 27.33 -25.23 0.15
C ALA A 442 27.71 -26.23 1.24
N THR A 443 28.88 -26.05 1.89
CA THR A 443 29.31 -26.89 3.02
C THR A 443 28.39 -26.70 4.23
N ILE A 444 27.97 -25.47 4.50
CA ILE A 444 27.04 -25.17 5.59
C ILE A 444 25.70 -25.87 5.30
N TYR A 445 25.19 -25.74 4.08
CA TYR A 445 23.95 -26.38 3.67
C TYR A 445 24.01 -27.91 3.73
N ASP A 446 25.09 -28.52 3.21
CA ASP A 446 25.25 -29.98 3.21
C ASP A 446 25.24 -30.58 4.64
N GLU A 447 25.75 -29.85 5.63
CA GLU A 447 25.82 -30.30 7.01
C GLU A 447 24.61 -29.94 7.86
N THR A 448 23.91 -28.82 7.53
CA THR A 448 22.82 -28.28 8.35
C THR A 448 21.46 -28.31 7.66
N GLY A 449 21.42 -28.38 6.34
CA GLY A 449 20.22 -28.18 5.53
C GLY A 449 19.78 -26.72 5.40
N ILE A 450 20.61 -25.75 5.85
CA ILE A 450 20.28 -24.32 5.93
C ILE A 450 21.29 -23.50 5.15
N TRP A 451 20.80 -22.56 4.34
CA TRP A 451 21.62 -21.61 3.60
C TRP A 451 21.90 -20.35 4.42
N PRO A 452 23.13 -19.84 4.46
CA PRO A 452 23.43 -18.53 5.02
C PRO A 452 22.89 -17.43 4.08
N VAL A 453 22.19 -16.45 4.63
CA VAL A 453 21.68 -15.29 3.88
C VAL A 453 22.62 -14.11 3.92
N THR A 454 22.58 -13.24 2.91
CA THR A 454 23.36 -12.02 2.86
C THR A 454 22.94 -11.06 3.99
N PRO A 455 23.87 -10.30 4.59
CA PRO A 455 23.56 -9.37 5.69
C PRO A 455 22.46 -8.36 5.33
N GLU A 456 22.38 -7.96 4.06
CA GLU A 456 21.37 -7.03 3.56
C GLU A 456 19.94 -7.59 3.65
N GLN A 457 19.78 -8.91 3.80
CA GLN A 457 18.48 -9.57 3.87
C GLN A 457 18.16 -10.16 5.25
N HIS A 458 19.01 -9.93 6.27
CA HIS A 458 18.75 -10.37 7.65
C HIS A 458 17.40 -9.82 8.17
N ALA A 459 17.03 -8.60 7.80
CA ALA A 459 15.75 -8.00 8.18
C ALA A 459 14.55 -8.80 7.68
N VAL A 460 14.64 -9.43 6.50
CA VAL A 460 13.58 -10.29 5.95
C VAL A 460 13.38 -11.54 6.80
N VAL A 461 14.48 -12.23 7.15
CA VAL A 461 14.44 -13.42 8.01
C VAL A 461 13.84 -13.08 9.36
N ASN A 462 14.29 -11.98 9.99
CA ASN A 462 13.78 -11.52 11.28
C ASN A 462 12.28 -11.12 11.25
N ARG A 463 11.76 -10.69 10.10
CA ARG A 463 10.32 -10.39 9.97
C ARG A 463 9.46 -11.65 9.82
N ILE A 464 10.00 -12.69 9.20
CA ILE A 464 9.32 -13.97 9.00
C ILE A 464 9.39 -14.81 10.28
N GLU A 465 10.59 -14.97 10.81
CA GLU A 465 10.85 -15.72 12.04
C GLU A 465 10.94 -14.75 13.22
N ALA A 466 9.90 -14.70 14.05
CA ALA A 466 9.80 -13.75 15.17
C ALA A 466 10.94 -13.87 16.21
N GLU A 467 11.73 -14.95 16.20
CA GLU A 467 12.89 -15.22 17.06
C GLU A 467 13.91 -16.09 16.29
N SER A 468 14.49 -15.58 15.18
CA SER A 468 15.62 -16.28 14.58
C SER A 468 16.88 -15.97 15.38
N ASP A 469 17.32 -16.91 16.19
CA ASP A 469 18.66 -16.84 16.79
C ASP A 469 19.70 -16.95 15.68
N GLU A 470 20.70 -16.07 15.71
CA GLU A 470 21.87 -16.17 14.85
C GLU A 470 22.57 -17.51 15.12
N ILE A 471 22.78 -18.31 14.06
CA ILE A 471 23.48 -19.58 14.19
C ILE A 471 24.96 -19.30 14.34
N GLU A 472 25.50 -19.64 15.50
CA GLU A 472 26.91 -19.44 15.81
C GLU A 472 27.82 -20.54 15.24
N LEU A 473 29.11 -20.23 15.10
CA LEU A 473 30.13 -21.17 14.63
C LEU A 473 30.15 -22.46 15.44
N THR A 474 29.94 -22.38 16.76
CA THR A 474 29.92 -23.52 17.67
C THR A 474 28.82 -24.52 17.32
N ASP A 475 27.66 -24.05 16.89
CA ASP A 475 26.54 -24.89 16.57
C ASP A 475 26.78 -25.64 15.24
N ILE A 476 27.41 -24.98 14.29
CA ILE A 476 27.75 -25.59 13.00
C ILE A 476 28.89 -26.60 13.19
N LEU A 477 29.96 -26.22 13.91
CA LEU A 477 31.12 -27.10 14.15
C LEU A 477 30.73 -28.38 14.88
N ALA A 478 29.74 -28.33 15.77
CA ALA A 478 29.22 -29.50 16.47
C ALA A 478 28.59 -30.54 15.55
N ASN A 479 28.12 -30.11 14.37
CA ASN A 479 27.43 -30.95 13.39
C ASN A 479 28.30 -31.30 12.18
N LEU A 480 29.50 -30.71 12.00
CA LEU A 480 30.37 -31.01 10.87
C LEU A 480 30.77 -32.49 10.82
N SER A 481 30.68 -33.07 9.64
CA SER A 481 31.12 -34.44 9.40
C SER A 481 32.64 -34.59 9.47
N ALA A 482 33.08 -35.78 9.80
CA ALA A 482 34.51 -36.13 9.80
C ALA A 482 35.17 -35.90 8.44
N ASP A 483 34.45 -36.18 7.36
CA ASP A 483 34.94 -36.05 6.00
C ASP A 483 35.15 -34.56 5.65
N THR A 484 34.22 -33.69 6.03
CA THR A 484 34.36 -32.24 5.86
C THR A 484 35.54 -31.66 6.59
N LEU A 485 35.87 -32.19 7.77
CA LEU A 485 37.02 -31.74 8.59
C LEU A 485 38.35 -32.30 8.09
N ALA A 486 38.37 -33.51 7.53
CA ALA A 486 39.60 -34.19 7.10
C ALA A 486 40.37 -33.47 5.99
N ASP A 487 39.69 -32.73 5.14
CA ASP A 487 40.27 -31.99 4.02
C ASP A 487 40.73 -30.57 4.40
N ARG A 488 40.59 -30.15 5.68
CA ARG A 488 40.95 -28.81 6.13
C ARG A 488 42.42 -28.71 6.58
N GLU A 489 43.06 -27.59 6.21
CA GLU A 489 44.42 -27.29 6.66
C GLU A 489 44.46 -26.86 8.14
N MET A 490 45.61 -27.03 8.78
CA MET A 490 45.81 -26.63 10.20
C MET A 490 45.51 -25.14 10.47
N ASP A 491 45.76 -24.26 9.50
CA ASP A 491 45.44 -22.85 9.63
C ASP A 491 43.93 -22.59 9.70
N TRP A 492 43.12 -23.42 9.02
CA TRP A 492 41.67 -23.34 9.13
C TRP A 492 41.21 -23.68 10.57
N PHE A 493 41.72 -24.76 11.14
CA PHE A 493 41.41 -25.14 12.54
C PHE A 493 41.81 -24.06 13.52
N ARG A 494 42.97 -23.41 13.30
CA ARG A 494 43.42 -22.31 14.15
C ARG A 494 42.46 -21.12 14.09
N ARG A 495 41.99 -20.73 12.86
CA ARG A 495 41.04 -19.65 12.70
C ARG A 495 39.71 -19.99 13.36
N ALA A 496 39.17 -21.16 13.13
CA ALA A 496 37.93 -21.62 13.74
C ALA A 496 38.02 -21.62 15.28
N PHE A 497 39.15 -22.09 15.83
CA PHE A 497 39.38 -22.11 17.26
C PHE A 497 39.45 -20.71 17.88
N VAL A 498 40.17 -19.79 17.24
CA VAL A 498 40.31 -18.40 17.71
C VAL A 498 38.93 -17.72 17.73
N ARG A 499 38.09 -17.98 16.73
CA ARG A 499 36.71 -17.45 16.65
C ARG A 499 35.82 -18.01 17.77
N CYS A 500 35.80 -19.32 17.96
CA CYS A 500 35.03 -19.94 19.04
C CYS A 500 35.44 -19.45 20.42
N ALA A 501 36.69 -18.99 20.59
CA ALA A 501 37.19 -18.40 21.84
C ALA A 501 36.83 -16.92 21.99
N GLY A 502 36.08 -16.31 21.03
CA GLY A 502 35.66 -14.91 21.10
C GLY A 502 36.72 -13.88 20.71
N PHE A 503 37.82 -14.29 20.07
CA PHE A 503 38.86 -13.39 19.58
C PHE A 503 38.64 -12.95 18.13
N ASP A 504 38.76 -11.67 17.86
CA ASP A 504 38.76 -11.16 16.48
C ASP A 504 40.16 -11.33 15.85
N PRO A 505 40.34 -12.24 14.89
CA PRO A 505 41.62 -12.51 14.24
C PRO A 505 42.18 -11.34 13.44
N LYS A 506 41.36 -10.32 13.14
CA LYS A 506 41.75 -9.11 12.39
C LYS A 506 42.41 -8.05 13.31
N THR A 507 42.06 -8.07 14.61
CA THR A 507 42.45 -7.02 15.53
C THR A 507 43.40 -7.50 16.62
N GLU A 508 43.45 -8.80 16.92
CA GLU A 508 44.24 -9.37 18.05
C GLU A 508 45.17 -10.48 17.57
N SER A 509 46.47 -10.26 17.74
CA SER A 509 47.46 -11.34 17.60
C SER A 509 47.62 -12.00 18.97
N VAL A 510 46.80 -13.01 19.26
CA VAL A 510 46.89 -13.74 20.51
C VAL A 510 47.90 -14.87 20.38
N PRO A 511 48.91 -14.98 21.29
CA PRO A 511 49.79 -16.12 21.30
C PRO A 511 49.01 -17.40 21.59
N ALA A 512 49.31 -18.46 20.86
CA ALA A 512 48.61 -19.75 21.01
C ALA A 512 48.62 -20.32 22.43
N GLU A 513 49.56 -19.87 23.30
CA GLU A 513 49.66 -20.26 24.70
C GLU A 513 48.60 -19.58 25.60
N GLU A 514 48.08 -18.39 25.25
CA GLU A 514 47.05 -17.71 26.05
C GLU A 514 45.65 -18.25 25.76
N VAL A 515 45.38 -18.72 24.55
CA VAL A 515 44.08 -19.31 24.16
C VAL A 515 43.79 -20.62 24.93
N LEU A 516 44.82 -21.29 25.39
CA LEU A 516 44.70 -22.56 26.11
C LEU A 516 44.52 -22.42 27.63
N THR A 517 44.60 -21.21 28.19
CA THR A 517 44.65 -20.99 29.66
C THR A 517 43.48 -20.20 30.26
N GLU A 518 42.61 -19.54 29.45
CA GLU A 518 41.43 -18.90 30.01
C GLU A 518 40.18 -19.79 29.89
N GLU A 519 39.45 -19.83 31.00
CA GLU A 519 38.30 -20.68 31.30
C GLU A 519 37.39 -20.96 30.12
N LEU A 520 37.58 -22.10 29.50
CA LEU A 520 36.76 -22.73 28.47
C LEU A 520 35.39 -23.14 29.03
N THR A 521 34.48 -22.20 29.25
CA THR A 521 33.05 -22.51 29.39
C THR A 521 32.40 -22.79 28.03
N ALA A 522 32.94 -22.23 26.92
CA ALA A 522 32.73 -22.75 25.58
C ALA A 522 33.44 -24.09 25.32
N GLY A 523 34.34 -24.48 26.18
CA GLY A 523 35.19 -25.66 26.06
C GLY A 523 34.48 -27.00 26.11
N ASP A 524 33.26 -27.08 26.63
CA ASP A 524 32.53 -28.36 26.63
C ASP A 524 31.96 -28.68 25.25
N THR A 525 31.55 -27.67 24.47
CA THR A 525 31.06 -27.86 23.07
C THR A 525 32.25 -28.08 22.12
N ILE A 526 33.34 -27.33 22.30
CA ILE A 526 34.59 -27.54 21.57
C ILE A 526 35.18 -28.90 21.91
N ARG A 527 35.13 -29.36 23.16
CA ARG A 527 35.52 -30.71 23.54
C ARG A 527 34.67 -31.77 22.86
N ALA A 528 33.36 -31.57 22.70
CA ALA A 528 32.50 -32.51 22.00
C ALA A 528 32.88 -32.61 20.51
N ALA A 529 33.17 -31.48 19.86
CA ALA A 529 33.64 -31.46 18.47
C ALA A 529 35.02 -32.07 18.29
N PHE A 530 35.91 -31.92 19.26
CA PHE A 530 37.27 -32.45 19.24
C PHE A 530 37.44 -33.84 19.91
N THR A 531 36.48 -34.32 20.68
CA THR A 531 36.52 -35.68 21.26
C THR A 531 36.09 -36.79 20.32
N ASN A 532 35.56 -36.44 19.13
CA ASN A 532 35.23 -37.42 18.09
C ASN A 532 36.44 -37.84 17.24
N GLU A 533 37.66 -37.91 17.78
CA GLU A 533 38.88 -38.50 17.17
C GLU A 533 39.38 -37.83 15.87
N ILE A 534 39.06 -36.54 15.61
CA ILE A 534 39.20 -35.93 14.27
C ILE A 534 40.32 -34.91 14.16
N ILE A 535 41.04 -34.58 15.25
CA ILE A 535 42.24 -33.76 15.12
C ILE A 535 43.41 -34.67 14.74
N PRO A 536 44.04 -34.47 13.57
CA PRO A 536 45.34 -35.09 13.33
C PRO A 536 46.35 -34.48 14.34
N ILE A 537 46.61 -35.18 15.42
CA ILE A 537 47.78 -34.87 16.23
C ILE A 537 48.96 -35.29 15.36
N GLU A 538 49.68 -34.35 14.77
CA GLU A 538 51.03 -34.65 14.31
C GLU A 538 51.83 -35.11 15.53
N GLY A 539 51.80 -36.40 15.73
CA GLY A 539 52.68 -37.07 16.65
C GLY A 539 54.03 -37.22 16.00
N ASP A 540 54.94 -36.32 16.33
CA ASP A 540 56.32 -36.66 16.29
C ASP A 540 56.66 -37.49 17.53
N GLY A 541 57.12 -38.68 17.18
CA GLY A 541 57.71 -39.56 18.13
C GLY A 541 58.92 -39.06 18.85
#